data_1454d2bf5714ad999293e7c07a1aafed
#
_entry.id   1454d2bf5714ad999293e7c07a1aafed
#
_cell.length_a   1.000
_cell.length_b   1.000
_cell.length_c   1.000
_cell.angle_alpha   90.00
_cell.angle_beta   90.00
_cell.angle_gamma   90.00
#
_symmetry.space_group_name_H-M   'P 1'
#
loop_
_entity.id
_entity.type
_entity.pdbx_description
1 polymer ?
#
loop_
_entity_poly.entity_id
_entity_poly.type
_entity_poly.pdbx_seq_one_letter_code
_entity_poly.pdbx_strand_id
1 'polypeptide(L)'
;MDYNEILKEAAGLMGPYCKACPVCNGRACGNCVPGPGSKLPGNTAARNYDKWQEIFVNMDTLNPNANVDTSFELFGKKFSAPVFIAPLGALPLHYGDKYDDITYNRVLITAAANYGICAMTGDGEFPQLIPDAVDEMSKIGGIGIPTIKPWNKEVVFEKLDYVKAHNVFAVAMDVDG
;
A
#
# COMPACT_ATOMS: atom_id res chain seq x y z
N MET A 1 8.67 -3.42 21.93
CA MET A 1 9.33 -4.20 20.85
C MET A 1 10.11 -3.20 20.03
N ASP A 2 11.41 -3.38 19.91
CA ASP A 2 12.24 -2.53 19.08
C ASP A 2 12.18 -2.98 17.60
N TYR A 3 12.75 -2.17 16.70
CA TYR A 3 12.71 -2.46 15.27
C TYR A 3 13.39 -3.78 14.89
N ASN A 4 14.48 -4.14 15.57
CA ASN A 4 15.21 -5.38 15.30
C ASN A 4 14.43 -6.62 15.77
N GLU A 5 13.72 -6.50 16.88
CA GLU A 5 12.82 -7.56 17.36
C GLU A 5 11.68 -7.80 16.37
N ILE A 6 11.08 -6.72 15.84
CA ILE A 6 10.04 -6.81 14.80
C ILE A 6 10.57 -7.50 13.55
N LEU A 7 11.77 -7.12 13.08
CA LEU A 7 12.36 -7.75 11.89
C LEU A 7 12.66 -9.23 12.11
N LYS A 8 13.13 -9.61 13.30
CA LYS A 8 13.41 -11.00 13.64
C LYS A 8 12.13 -11.84 13.64
N GLU A 9 11.05 -11.32 14.20
CA GLU A 9 9.76 -11.98 14.18
C GLU A 9 9.22 -12.07 12.76
N ALA A 10 9.25 -10.97 12.00
CA ALA A 10 8.83 -10.91 10.62
C ALA A 10 9.57 -11.91 9.72
N ALA A 11 10.87 -12.07 9.91
CA ALA A 11 11.67 -13.03 9.13
C ALA A 11 11.18 -14.49 9.28
N GLY A 12 10.57 -14.82 10.40
CA GLY A 12 9.97 -16.15 10.64
C GLY A 12 8.57 -16.31 10.03
N LEU A 13 7.90 -15.22 9.68
CA LEU A 13 6.53 -15.21 9.18
C LEU A 13 6.43 -14.91 7.68
N MET A 14 7.47 -14.30 7.11
CA MET A 14 7.48 -13.93 5.70
C MET A 14 7.78 -15.13 4.82
N GLY A 15 7.18 -15.13 3.64
CA GLY A 15 7.37 -16.19 2.65
C GLY A 15 8.82 -16.29 2.12
N PRO A 16 9.08 -17.26 1.25
CA PRO A 16 10.46 -17.66 0.90
C PRO A 16 11.27 -16.55 0.23
N TYR A 17 10.64 -15.59 -0.37
CA TYR A 17 11.30 -14.54 -1.14
C TYR A 17 11.75 -13.35 -0.30
N CYS A 18 10.93 -12.89 0.63
CA CYS A 18 11.28 -11.78 1.51
C CYS A 18 12.29 -12.19 2.58
N LYS A 19 13.32 -11.37 2.77
CA LYS A 19 14.40 -11.61 3.76
C LYS A 19 14.25 -10.76 5.02
N ALA A 20 13.17 -9.98 5.14
CA ALA A 20 12.95 -9.05 6.25
C ALA A 20 14.20 -8.22 6.57
N CYS A 21 14.78 -7.59 5.55
CA CYS A 21 16.05 -6.86 5.68
C CYS A 21 15.88 -5.60 6.53
N PRO A 22 16.86 -5.21 7.34
CA PRO A 22 16.85 -3.94 8.07
C PRO A 22 16.72 -2.72 7.16
N VAL A 23 17.26 -2.82 5.95
CA VAL A 23 17.08 -1.84 4.88
C VAL A 23 16.54 -2.55 3.65
N CYS A 24 15.29 -2.27 3.31
CA CYS A 24 14.64 -2.88 2.15
C CYS A 24 15.07 -2.16 0.86
N ASN A 25 16.17 -2.62 0.27
CA ASN A 25 16.74 -2.04 -0.95
C ASN A 25 16.59 -2.93 -2.20
N GLY A 26 15.81 -4.00 -2.12
CA GLY A 26 15.57 -4.93 -3.22
C GLY A 26 16.74 -5.83 -3.61
N ARG A 27 17.91 -5.72 -2.97
CA ARG A 27 19.12 -6.47 -3.38
C ARG A 27 19.16 -7.88 -2.81
N ALA A 28 18.86 -8.04 -1.52
CA ALA A 28 18.95 -9.34 -0.84
C ALA A 28 17.93 -10.37 -1.35
N CYS A 29 16.75 -9.94 -1.74
CA CYS A 29 15.72 -10.80 -2.33
C CYS A 29 15.88 -10.97 -3.87
N GLY A 30 16.90 -10.38 -4.48
CA GLY A 30 17.12 -10.46 -5.92
C GLY A 30 15.98 -9.89 -6.76
N ASN A 31 15.31 -8.89 -6.25
CA ASN A 31 14.17 -8.23 -6.90
C ASN A 31 12.92 -9.15 -7.09
N CYS A 32 12.82 -10.20 -6.27
CA CYS A 32 11.66 -11.11 -6.33
C CYS A 32 10.42 -10.53 -5.63
N VAL A 33 10.64 -9.57 -4.71
CA VAL A 33 9.59 -8.89 -3.96
C VAL A 33 9.87 -7.37 -4.11
N PRO A 34 8.89 -6.49 -4.28
CA PRO A 34 7.49 -6.68 -3.97
C PRO A 34 6.58 -7.09 -5.13
N GLY A 35 7.00 -7.52 -6.25
CA GLY A 35 6.05 -8.01 -7.20
C GLY A 35 6.48 -8.04 -8.68
N PRO A 36 5.52 -8.27 -9.59
CA PRO A 36 5.79 -8.55 -11.00
C PRO A 36 6.50 -7.44 -11.76
N GLY A 37 6.24 -6.18 -11.47
CA GLY A 37 6.91 -5.04 -12.10
C GLY A 37 8.42 -5.01 -11.87
N SER A 38 8.90 -5.77 -10.89
CA SER A 38 10.31 -5.96 -10.63
C SER A 38 10.96 -7.08 -11.45
N LYS A 39 10.19 -7.83 -12.23
CA LYS A 39 10.68 -8.99 -13.01
C LYS A 39 11.33 -8.63 -14.34
N LEU A 40 11.21 -7.40 -14.79
CA LEU A 40 11.87 -6.97 -16.02
C LEU A 40 13.39 -6.98 -15.85
N PRO A 41 14.14 -7.22 -16.95
CA PRO A 41 15.59 -7.11 -16.93
C PRO A 41 15.99 -5.74 -16.41
N GLY A 42 16.61 -5.72 -15.25
CA GLY A 42 16.97 -4.50 -14.56
C GLY A 42 16.79 -4.64 -13.07
N ASN A 43 17.18 -3.63 -12.37
CA ASN A 43 17.19 -3.64 -10.92
C ASN A 43 16.19 -2.58 -10.39
N THR A 44 14.93 -2.70 -10.77
CA THR A 44 13.90 -1.68 -10.51
C THR A 44 13.75 -1.37 -9.02
N ALA A 45 13.65 -2.38 -8.16
CA ALA A 45 13.51 -2.16 -6.72
C ALA A 45 14.75 -1.49 -6.12
N ALA A 46 15.97 -1.93 -6.52
CA ALA A 46 17.18 -1.28 -6.07
C ALA A 46 17.31 0.15 -6.60
N ARG A 47 16.94 0.37 -7.87
CA ARG A 47 16.92 1.71 -8.46
C ARG A 47 15.94 2.64 -7.73
N ASN A 48 14.77 2.16 -7.37
CA ASN A 48 13.81 2.94 -6.59
C ASN A 48 14.40 3.36 -5.24
N TYR A 49 15.06 2.43 -4.54
CA TYR A 49 15.74 2.74 -3.30
C TYR A 49 16.86 3.77 -3.52
N ASP A 50 17.71 3.58 -4.54
CA ASP A 50 18.84 4.47 -4.82
C ASP A 50 18.36 5.88 -5.20
N LYS A 51 17.24 6.00 -5.92
CA LYS A 51 16.65 7.31 -6.27
C LYS A 51 16.15 8.09 -5.06
N TRP A 52 15.65 7.43 -4.03
CA TRP A 52 15.31 8.09 -2.78
C TRP A 52 16.53 8.69 -2.07
N GLN A 53 17.72 8.09 -2.24
CA GLN A 53 18.96 8.61 -1.66
C GLN A 53 19.49 9.88 -2.37
N GLU A 54 18.96 10.23 -3.53
CA GLU A 54 19.28 11.45 -4.26
C GLU A 54 18.43 12.67 -3.81
N ILE A 55 17.42 12.42 -2.96
CA ILE A 55 16.52 13.47 -2.45
C ILE A 55 16.99 13.87 -1.07
N PHE A 56 17.29 15.16 -0.91
CA PHE A 56 17.76 15.72 0.35
C PHE A 56 16.73 16.69 0.92
N VAL A 57 16.64 16.70 2.25
CA VAL A 57 15.83 17.68 2.97
C VAL A 57 16.60 18.99 3.03
N ASN A 58 15.97 20.10 2.64
CA ASN A 58 16.53 21.42 2.88
C ASN A 58 16.56 21.70 4.39
N MET A 59 17.74 22.02 4.91
CA MET A 59 17.90 22.36 6.31
C MET A 59 17.92 23.87 6.50
N ASP A 60 16.86 24.40 7.13
CA ASP A 60 16.83 25.79 7.60
C ASP A 60 17.15 25.81 9.09
N THR A 61 18.38 26.20 9.43
CA THR A 61 18.84 26.29 10.82
C THR A 61 18.26 27.49 11.59
N LEU A 62 17.78 28.49 10.88
CA LEU A 62 17.11 29.67 11.44
C LEU A 62 15.63 29.63 11.06
N ASN A 63 14.87 28.86 11.77
CA ASN A 63 13.43 28.73 11.55
C ASN A 63 12.67 29.24 12.79
N PRO A 64 11.66 30.09 12.66
CA PRO A 64 10.79 30.41 13.78
C PRO A 64 10.13 29.11 14.27
N ASN A 65 10.14 28.91 15.61
CA ASN A 65 9.43 27.80 16.24
C ASN A 65 7.92 27.94 15.97
N ALA A 66 7.47 27.35 14.88
CA ALA A 66 6.06 27.27 14.51
C ALA A 66 5.59 25.82 14.60
N ASN A 67 4.33 25.64 14.90
CA ASN A 67 3.70 24.31 14.78
C ASN A 67 3.76 23.89 13.32
N VAL A 68 4.36 22.73 13.07
CA VAL A 68 4.41 22.14 11.72
C VAL A 68 3.06 21.56 11.40
N ASP A 69 2.42 22.02 10.33
CA ASP A 69 1.22 21.41 9.76
C ASP A 69 1.62 20.47 8.62
N THR A 70 1.43 19.18 8.81
CA THR A 70 1.67 18.16 7.80
C THR A 70 0.39 17.73 7.08
N SER A 71 -0.73 18.38 7.39
CA SER A 71 -2.01 18.00 6.81
C SER A 71 -2.04 18.19 5.29
N PHE A 72 -2.77 17.31 4.63
CA PHE A 72 -2.90 17.26 3.18
C PHE A 72 -4.35 17.01 2.78
N GLU A 73 -4.80 17.62 1.71
CA GLU A 73 -6.13 17.39 1.16
C GLU A 73 -6.05 16.71 -0.19
N LEU A 74 -6.82 15.64 -0.37
CA LEU A 74 -6.98 14.93 -1.63
C LEU A 74 -8.47 14.69 -1.89
N PHE A 75 -8.95 15.16 -3.04
CA PHE A 75 -10.36 15.02 -3.48
C PHE A 75 -11.38 15.41 -2.39
N GLY A 76 -11.12 16.50 -1.67
CA GLY A 76 -11.98 17.00 -0.60
C GLY A 76 -11.92 16.21 0.72
N LYS A 77 -10.98 15.28 0.87
CA LYS A 77 -10.71 14.58 2.13
C LYS A 77 -9.37 15.05 2.72
N LYS A 78 -9.39 15.38 4.00
CA LYS A 78 -8.20 15.84 4.74
C LYS A 78 -7.51 14.66 5.43
N PHE A 79 -6.21 14.60 5.29
CA PHE A 79 -5.32 13.61 5.91
C PHE A 79 -4.28 14.29 6.80
N SER A 80 -3.74 13.56 7.77
CA SER A 80 -2.74 14.10 8.71
C SER A 80 -1.36 14.30 8.05
N ALA A 81 -1.07 13.60 6.97
CA ALA A 81 0.16 13.72 6.19
C ALA A 81 -0.05 13.21 4.75
N PRO A 82 0.76 13.66 3.78
CA PRO A 82 0.70 13.21 2.38
C PRO A 82 1.38 11.83 2.21
N VAL A 83 0.99 10.87 3.05
CA VAL A 83 1.51 9.51 3.05
C VAL A 83 0.37 8.55 2.83
N PHE A 84 0.55 7.62 1.92
CA PHE A 84 -0.43 6.60 1.56
C PHE A 84 0.20 5.23 1.69
N ILE A 85 -0.57 4.25 2.13
CA ILE A 85 -0.13 2.85 2.10
C ILE A 85 -0.40 2.32 0.70
N ALA A 86 0.64 1.85 0.02
CA ALA A 86 0.53 1.34 -1.35
C ALA A 86 -0.29 0.05 -1.43
N PRO A 87 -0.97 -0.21 -2.56
CA PRO A 87 -1.75 -1.43 -2.74
C PRO A 87 -0.83 -2.65 -2.80
N LEU A 88 -1.23 -3.71 -2.12
CA LEU A 88 -0.62 -5.03 -2.19
C LEU A 88 -1.68 -6.07 -2.51
N GLY A 89 -1.28 -7.12 -3.22
CA GLY A 89 -2.10 -8.29 -3.50
C GLY A 89 -1.24 -9.54 -3.59
N ALA A 90 -1.89 -10.70 -3.63
CA ALA A 90 -1.25 -12.02 -3.65
C ALA A 90 -0.28 -12.22 -2.46
N LEU A 91 -0.70 -11.80 -1.26
CA LEU A 91 0.13 -11.88 -0.07
C LEU A 91 0.65 -13.30 0.23
N PRO A 92 -0.18 -14.36 0.16
CA PRO A 92 0.31 -15.71 0.42
C PRO A 92 1.43 -16.13 -0.53
N LEU A 93 1.41 -15.64 -1.76
CA LEU A 93 2.43 -15.96 -2.75
C LEU A 93 3.78 -15.30 -2.44
N HIS A 94 3.77 -14.07 -1.92
CA HIS A 94 4.97 -13.24 -1.79
C HIS A 94 5.48 -13.12 -0.36
N TYR A 95 4.57 -13.13 0.62
CA TYR A 95 4.87 -12.72 2.00
C TYR A 95 4.56 -13.78 3.05
N GLY A 96 4.13 -14.99 2.66
CA GLY A 96 3.75 -16.06 3.56
C GLY A 96 2.26 -16.09 3.87
N ASP A 97 1.86 -17.06 4.69
CA ASP A 97 0.46 -17.43 4.95
C ASP A 97 -0.15 -16.81 6.21
N LYS A 98 0.55 -15.89 6.85
CA LYS A 98 0.08 -15.23 8.07
C LYS A 98 -1.19 -14.40 7.84
N TYR A 99 -1.28 -13.74 6.68
CA TYR A 99 -2.42 -12.97 6.23
C TYR A 99 -2.81 -13.40 4.82
N ASP A 100 -4.09 -13.57 4.60
CA ASP A 100 -4.65 -13.48 3.25
C ASP A 100 -4.90 -12.02 2.86
N ASP A 101 -5.21 -11.79 1.60
CA ASP A 101 -5.41 -10.43 1.09
C ASP A 101 -6.59 -9.72 1.78
N ILE A 102 -7.66 -10.43 2.12
CA ILE A 102 -8.83 -9.87 2.79
C ILE A 102 -8.49 -9.43 4.21
N THR A 103 -7.92 -10.32 5.00
CA THR A 103 -7.53 -10.03 6.39
C THR A 103 -6.52 -8.90 6.46
N TYR A 104 -5.55 -8.88 5.54
CA TYR A 104 -4.58 -7.80 5.43
C TYR A 104 -5.25 -6.46 5.13
N ASN A 105 -6.11 -6.40 4.12
CA ASN A 105 -6.81 -5.17 3.74
C ASN A 105 -7.64 -4.60 4.90
N ARG A 106 -8.33 -5.42 5.66
CA ARG A 106 -9.11 -4.99 6.85
C ARG A 106 -8.23 -4.33 7.90
N VAL A 107 -7.10 -4.96 8.23
CA VAL A 107 -6.12 -4.40 9.19
C VAL A 107 -5.56 -3.08 8.67
N LEU A 108 -5.19 -3.04 7.40
CA LEU A 108 -4.56 -1.90 6.75
C LEU A 108 -5.48 -0.68 6.72
N ILE A 109 -6.73 -0.85 6.26
CA ILE A 109 -7.74 0.20 6.16
C ILE A 109 -8.00 0.81 7.54
N THR A 110 -8.23 -0.04 8.53
CA THR A 110 -8.51 0.40 9.90
C THR A 110 -7.31 1.12 10.52
N ALA A 111 -6.11 0.60 10.36
CA ALA A 111 -4.90 1.21 10.90
C ALA A 111 -4.60 2.56 10.25
N ALA A 112 -4.73 2.66 8.93
CA ALA A 112 -4.53 3.90 8.19
C ALA A 112 -5.52 4.99 8.64
N ALA A 113 -6.79 4.64 8.77
CA ALA A 113 -7.83 5.56 9.23
C ALA A 113 -7.56 6.08 10.65
N ASN A 114 -7.18 5.19 11.57
CA ASN A 114 -6.84 5.55 12.95
C ASN A 114 -5.63 6.48 13.03
N TYR A 115 -4.69 6.35 12.11
CA TYR A 115 -3.52 7.23 12.02
C TYR A 115 -3.81 8.54 11.27
N GLY A 116 -4.90 8.61 10.53
CA GLY A 116 -5.29 9.78 9.73
C GLY A 116 -4.64 9.83 8.35
N ILE A 117 -4.21 8.70 7.79
CA ILE A 117 -3.71 8.58 6.43
C ILE A 117 -4.61 7.68 5.59
N CYS A 118 -4.33 7.55 4.30
CA CYS A 118 -5.13 6.74 3.39
C CYS A 118 -4.46 5.40 3.07
N ALA A 119 -5.25 4.33 3.04
CA ALA A 119 -4.84 3.04 2.52
C ALA A 119 -5.33 2.88 1.07
N MET A 120 -4.44 2.36 0.21
CA MET A 120 -4.82 1.77 -1.07
C MET A 120 -4.84 0.25 -0.92
N THR A 121 -5.81 -0.42 -1.55
CA THR A 121 -5.93 -1.88 -1.51
C THR A 121 -5.74 -2.48 -2.89
N GLY A 122 -5.17 -3.68 -2.95
CA GLY A 122 -4.96 -4.39 -4.21
C GLY A 122 -6.21 -5.08 -4.75
N ASP A 123 -6.13 -5.53 -5.98
CA ASP A 123 -7.11 -6.40 -6.64
C ASP A 123 -6.42 -7.71 -7.05
N GLY A 124 -7.21 -8.74 -7.31
CA GLY A 124 -6.72 -10.05 -7.71
C GLY A 124 -7.83 -10.93 -8.27
N GLU A 125 -7.52 -12.20 -8.47
CA GLU A 125 -8.47 -13.18 -9.05
C GLU A 125 -9.63 -13.52 -8.10
N PHE A 126 -9.47 -13.24 -6.80
CA PHE A 126 -10.51 -13.55 -5.83
C PHE A 126 -11.62 -12.47 -5.86
N PRO A 127 -12.85 -12.82 -6.27
CA PRO A 127 -13.90 -11.82 -6.54
C PRO A 127 -14.29 -10.96 -5.33
N GLN A 128 -14.08 -11.46 -4.11
CA GLN A 128 -14.47 -10.77 -2.88
C GLN A 128 -13.47 -9.69 -2.43
N LEU A 129 -12.30 -9.58 -3.05
CA LEU A 129 -11.27 -8.62 -2.62
C LEU A 129 -11.74 -7.18 -2.65
N ILE A 130 -12.33 -6.76 -3.76
CA ILE A 130 -12.83 -5.38 -3.90
C ILE A 130 -14.08 -5.16 -3.05
N PRO A 131 -15.12 -6.02 -3.08
CA PRO A 131 -16.27 -5.85 -2.20
C PRO A 131 -15.90 -5.75 -0.73
N ASP A 132 -15.08 -6.65 -0.22
CA ASP A 132 -14.67 -6.65 1.20
C ASP A 132 -13.90 -5.37 1.58
N ALA A 133 -12.94 -4.95 0.76
CA ALA A 133 -12.19 -3.73 1.00
C ALA A 133 -13.10 -2.49 0.98
N VAL A 134 -14.02 -2.41 0.03
CA VAL A 134 -14.99 -1.31 -0.11
C VAL A 134 -15.95 -1.27 1.10
N ASP A 135 -16.41 -2.42 1.56
CA ASP A 135 -17.24 -2.51 2.76
C ASP A 135 -16.51 -2.00 4.00
N GLU A 136 -15.23 -2.34 4.17
CA GLU A 136 -14.42 -1.82 5.27
C GLU A 136 -14.20 -0.30 5.13
N MET A 137 -13.91 0.20 3.94
CA MET A 137 -13.79 1.64 3.68
C MET A 137 -15.09 2.39 3.97
N SER A 138 -16.23 1.79 3.63
CA SER A 138 -17.55 2.38 3.90
C SER A 138 -17.81 2.59 5.40
N LYS A 139 -17.37 1.67 6.25
CA LYS A 139 -17.50 1.78 7.72
C LYS A 139 -16.75 2.98 8.30
N ILE A 140 -15.74 3.48 7.62
CA ILE A 140 -14.92 4.63 8.03
C ILE A 140 -15.18 5.88 7.18
N GLY A 141 -16.40 6.02 6.66
CA GLY A 141 -16.82 7.20 5.88
C GLY A 141 -16.31 7.23 4.45
N GLY A 142 -16.04 6.07 3.87
CA GLY A 142 -15.59 5.92 2.48
C GLY A 142 -14.12 6.31 2.27
N ILE A 143 -13.33 6.35 3.33
CA ILE A 143 -11.90 6.69 3.24
C ILE A 143 -11.10 5.45 2.85
N GLY A 144 -10.41 5.54 1.71
CA GLY A 144 -9.62 4.47 1.12
C GLY A 144 -9.66 4.54 -0.40
N ILE A 145 -8.71 3.93 -1.06
CA ILE A 145 -8.62 3.90 -2.53
C ILE A 145 -8.47 2.43 -2.96
N PRO A 146 -9.57 1.76 -3.35
CA PRO A 146 -9.45 0.43 -3.94
C PRO A 146 -8.78 0.55 -5.30
N THR A 147 -7.82 -0.32 -5.58
CA THR A 147 -7.15 -0.40 -6.88
C THR A 147 -7.77 -1.53 -7.66
N ILE A 148 -8.28 -1.25 -8.85
CA ILE A 148 -8.93 -2.21 -9.75
C ILE A 148 -7.97 -2.55 -10.88
N LYS A 149 -7.77 -3.84 -11.16
CA LYS A 149 -7.01 -4.29 -12.33
C LYS A 149 -7.79 -4.08 -13.63
N PRO A 150 -7.10 -4.00 -14.79
CA PRO A 150 -7.74 -3.82 -16.08
C PRO A 150 -8.36 -5.14 -16.60
N TRP A 151 -9.32 -5.66 -15.85
CA TRP A 151 -10.13 -6.80 -16.26
C TRP A 151 -10.93 -6.53 -17.54
N ASN A 152 -11.69 -7.48 -18.00
CA ASN A 152 -12.65 -7.22 -19.06
C ASN A 152 -13.66 -6.13 -18.64
N LYS A 153 -14.30 -5.51 -19.63
CA LYS A 153 -15.15 -4.33 -19.43
C LYS A 153 -16.27 -4.59 -18.39
N GLU A 154 -16.89 -5.73 -18.45
CA GLU A 154 -18.02 -6.10 -17.60
C GLU A 154 -17.59 -6.13 -16.13
N VAL A 155 -16.50 -6.81 -15.84
CA VAL A 155 -15.95 -6.92 -14.46
C VAL A 155 -15.47 -5.58 -13.93
N VAL A 156 -14.83 -4.76 -14.77
CA VAL A 156 -14.40 -3.42 -14.36
C VAL A 156 -15.60 -2.56 -13.97
N PHE A 157 -16.65 -2.55 -14.79
CA PHE A 157 -17.84 -1.74 -14.49
C PHE A 157 -18.60 -2.25 -13.28
N GLU A 158 -18.71 -3.55 -13.08
CA GLU A 158 -19.30 -4.14 -11.87
C GLU A 158 -18.57 -3.66 -10.61
N LYS A 159 -17.25 -3.72 -10.60
CA LYS A 159 -16.42 -3.23 -9.48
C LYS A 159 -16.57 -1.72 -9.27
N LEU A 160 -16.58 -0.93 -10.34
CA LEU A 160 -16.76 0.52 -10.27
C LEU A 160 -18.15 0.90 -9.72
N ASP A 161 -19.19 0.21 -10.15
CA ASP A 161 -20.54 0.42 -9.65
C ASP A 161 -20.65 0.08 -8.16
N TYR A 162 -19.97 -1.00 -7.73
CA TYR A 162 -19.89 -1.35 -6.32
C TYR A 162 -19.21 -0.26 -5.48
N VAL A 163 -18.05 0.23 -5.92
CA VAL A 163 -17.31 1.32 -5.26
C VAL A 163 -18.18 2.56 -5.15
N LYS A 164 -18.86 2.93 -6.25
CA LYS A 164 -19.75 4.09 -6.31
C LYS A 164 -20.95 3.95 -5.35
N ALA A 165 -21.58 2.79 -5.31
CA ALA A 165 -22.72 2.53 -4.43
C ALA A 165 -22.38 2.66 -2.94
N HIS A 166 -21.13 2.45 -2.56
CA HIS A 166 -20.65 2.54 -1.17
C HIS A 166 -19.98 3.88 -0.84
N ASN A 167 -20.07 4.87 -1.74
CA ASN A 167 -19.56 6.24 -1.52
C ASN A 167 -18.06 6.30 -1.16
N VAL A 168 -17.24 5.38 -1.65
CA VAL A 168 -15.79 5.46 -1.52
C VAL A 168 -15.30 6.64 -2.36
N PHE A 169 -14.41 7.46 -1.79
CA PHE A 169 -14.12 8.79 -2.34
C PHE A 169 -13.26 8.78 -3.60
N ALA A 170 -12.51 7.72 -3.84
CA ALA A 170 -11.64 7.57 -5.01
C ALA A 170 -11.41 6.10 -5.36
N VAL A 171 -10.98 5.84 -6.57
CA VAL A 171 -10.57 4.54 -7.08
C VAL A 171 -9.30 4.71 -7.92
N ALA A 172 -8.41 3.75 -7.84
CA ALA A 172 -7.23 3.66 -8.72
C ALA A 172 -7.41 2.52 -9.72
N MET A 173 -6.75 2.64 -10.86
CA MET A 173 -6.61 1.52 -11.80
C MET A 173 -5.14 1.12 -11.88
N ASP A 174 -4.89 -0.15 -11.69
CA ASP A 174 -3.60 -0.78 -11.89
C ASP A 174 -3.38 -0.97 -13.39
N VAL A 175 -2.35 -0.37 -13.94
CA VAL A 175 -2.04 -0.41 -15.39
C VAL A 175 -0.68 -1.02 -15.69
N ASP A 176 -0.02 -1.57 -14.69
CA ASP A 176 1.16 -2.40 -14.90
C ASP A 176 0.73 -3.79 -15.39
N GLY A 177 1.33 -4.27 -16.42
CA GLY A 177 1.04 -5.56 -17.03
C GLY A 177 2.17 -6.55 -16.87
#